data_8d65708b87f1382541e9490af0715c53
#
_entry.id   8d65708b87f1382541e9490af0715c53
#
_cell.length_a   1.000
_cell.length_b   1.000
_cell.length_c   1.000
_cell.angle_alpha   90.00
_cell.angle_beta   90.00
_cell.angle_gamma   90.00
#
_symmetry.space_group_name_H-M   'P 1'
#
loop_
_entity.id
_entity.type
_entity.pdbx_description
1 polymer ?
#
loop_
_entity_poly.entity_id
_entity_poly.type
_entity_poly.pdbx_seq_one_letter_code
_entity_poly.pdbx_strand_id
1 'polypeptide(L)'
;RHVSGALATSYARIRYGGGDDAKRTSRQRIVINLMVQKLKQNPTKIPEILDKVMGNVSTSLTKNEILELGMHAVTYTMGTSYAYPFQLCYGENVVNAIGEDVVIPVTLEFNVRELHEYLYPGLSYEPSAAVTEYSDYIARKSGYDEDMIGYVLNQGPGAEADSVIAGD
;
A
#
# COMPACT_ATOMS: atom_id res chain seq x y z
N ARG A 1 9.32 -22.24 -4.64
CA ARG A 1 9.60 -22.94 -3.36
C ARG A 1 8.35 -22.89 -2.49
N HIS A 2 7.90 -24.02 -1.95
CA HIS A 2 6.76 -24.06 -1.04
C HIS A 2 7.19 -23.56 0.34
N VAL A 3 6.46 -22.61 0.92
CA VAL A 3 6.72 -22.08 2.26
C VAL A 3 5.50 -22.33 3.17
N SER A 4 5.74 -22.57 4.46
CA SER A 4 4.67 -22.68 5.44
C SER A 4 4.04 -21.32 5.71
N GLY A 5 2.81 -21.29 6.26
CA GLY A 5 2.16 -20.03 6.67
C GLY A 5 2.97 -19.25 7.70
N ALA A 6 3.61 -19.93 8.65
CA ALA A 6 4.50 -19.29 9.62
C ALA A 6 5.69 -18.59 8.95
N LEU A 7 6.32 -19.23 7.96
CA LEU A 7 7.44 -18.64 7.23
C LEU A 7 6.98 -17.47 6.36
N ALA A 8 5.81 -17.56 5.70
CA ALA A 8 5.23 -16.47 4.94
C ALA A 8 4.93 -15.25 5.83
N THR A 9 4.39 -15.48 7.03
CA THR A 9 4.14 -14.43 8.02
C THR A 9 5.45 -13.80 8.50
N SER A 10 6.47 -14.60 8.79
CA SER A 10 7.79 -14.11 9.19
C SER A 10 8.41 -13.26 8.08
N TYR A 11 8.36 -13.70 6.82
CA TYR A 11 8.83 -12.94 5.66
C TYR A 11 8.13 -11.58 5.54
N ALA A 12 6.79 -11.55 5.70
CA ALA A 12 6.00 -10.30 5.64
C ALA A 12 6.31 -9.32 6.79
N ARG A 13 6.93 -9.79 7.87
CA ARG A 13 7.24 -8.99 9.08
C ARG A 13 8.67 -8.50 9.16
N ILE A 14 9.56 -8.90 8.24
CA ILE A 14 10.97 -8.47 8.26
C ILE A 14 11.05 -6.94 8.17
N ARG A 15 11.72 -6.31 9.13
CA ARG A 15 12.04 -4.86 9.15
C ARG A 15 13.55 -4.62 9.11
N TYR A 16 14.31 -5.32 9.96
CA TYR A 16 15.75 -5.11 10.12
C TYR A 16 16.56 -5.94 9.13
N GLY A 17 17.58 -5.34 8.55
CA GLY A 17 18.45 -6.01 7.56
C GLY A 17 17.80 -6.28 6.19
N GLY A 18 16.51 -6.07 6.08
CA GLY A 18 15.74 -6.32 4.85
C GLY A 18 15.13 -5.06 4.22
N GLY A 19 15.60 -3.87 4.62
CA GLY A 19 15.09 -2.57 4.16
C GLY A 19 14.00 -2.00 5.05
N ASP A 20 13.61 -0.81 4.73
CA ASP A 20 12.66 0.02 5.45
C ASP A 20 11.19 -0.46 5.34
N ASP A 21 10.26 0.38 5.76
CA ASP A 21 8.82 0.11 5.70
C ASP A 21 8.30 -0.08 4.28
N ALA A 22 8.91 0.54 3.27
CA ALA A 22 8.52 0.34 1.86
C ALA A 22 8.82 -1.09 1.41
N LYS A 23 9.99 -1.63 1.75
CA LYS A 23 10.34 -3.04 1.47
C LYS A 23 9.47 -4.02 2.26
N ARG A 24 9.11 -3.70 3.52
CA ARG A 24 8.15 -4.50 4.30
C ARG A 24 6.80 -4.56 3.61
N THR A 25 6.26 -3.42 3.21
CA THR A 25 4.97 -3.31 2.52
C THR A 25 4.99 -4.07 1.18
N SER A 26 6.08 -4.01 0.44
CA SER A 26 6.27 -4.80 -0.78
C SER A 26 6.21 -6.31 -0.50
N ARG A 27 6.91 -6.79 0.54
CA ARG A 27 6.84 -8.20 0.96
C ARG A 27 5.42 -8.62 1.36
N GLN A 28 4.69 -7.76 2.04
CA GLN A 28 3.28 -8.00 2.39
C GLN A 28 2.40 -8.15 1.14
N ARG A 29 2.57 -7.26 0.14
CA ARG A 29 1.85 -7.37 -1.14
C ARG A 29 2.15 -8.66 -1.88
N ILE A 30 3.43 -9.09 -1.91
CA ILE A 30 3.83 -10.38 -2.50
C ILE A 30 3.08 -11.54 -1.82
N VAL A 31 3.06 -11.58 -0.50
CA VAL A 31 2.37 -12.65 0.26
C VAL A 31 0.87 -12.63 -0.03
N ILE A 32 0.22 -11.47 -0.03
CA ILE A 32 -1.20 -11.33 -0.34
C ILE A 32 -1.49 -11.83 -1.76
N ASN A 33 -0.70 -11.42 -2.76
CA ASN A 33 -0.87 -11.87 -4.15
C ASN A 33 -0.76 -13.40 -4.28
N LEU A 34 0.22 -14.01 -3.62
CA LEU A 34 0.38 -15.46 -3.62
C LEU A 34 -0.77 -16.17 -2.91
N MET A 35 -1.30 -15.58 -1.83
CA MET A 35 -2.48 -16.12 -1.14
C MET A 35 -3.72 -16.08 -2.05
N VAL A 36 -3.96 -14.96 -2.73
CA VAL A 36 -5.08 -14.82 -3.68
C VAL A 36 -4.95 -15.83 -4.83
N GLN A 37 -3.76 -15.98 -5.41
CA GLN A 37 -3.52 -16.97 -6.46
C GLN A 37 -3.82 -18.39 -5.96
N LYS A 38 -3.38 -18.73 -4.75
CA LYS A 38 -3.63 -20.04 -4.14
C LYS A 38 -5.11 -20.30 -3.85
N LEU A 39 -5.85 -19.28 -3.41
CA LEU A 39 -7.30 -19.36 -3.22
C LEU A 39 -8.02 -19.58 -4.55
N LYS A 40 -7.64 -18.87 -5.62
CA LYS A 40 -8.21 -19.06 -6.96
C LYS A 40 -7.98 -20.46 -7.52
N GLN A 41 -6.86 -21.08 -7.21
CA GLN A 41 -6.55 -22.47 -7.60
C GLN A 41 -7.36 -23.49 -6.77
N ASN A 42 -7.89 -23.11 -5.62
CA ASN A 42 -8.57 -23.99 -4.69
C ASN A 42 -9.85 -23.35 -4.13
N PRO A 43 -10.83 -22.95 -4.96
CA PRO A 43 -12.00 -22.18 -4.52
C PRO A 43 -12.88 -22.97 -3.53
N THR A 44 -12.90 -24.29 -3.61
CA THR A 44 -13.64 -25.16 -2.69
C THR A 44 -13.16 -25.09 -1.23
N LYS A 45 -11.99 -24.53 -1.00
CA LYS A 45 -11.45 -24.32 0.37
C LYS A 45 -11.85 -22.98 0.99
N ILE A 46 -12.49 -22.08 0.23
CA ILE A 46 -12.89 -20.77 0.74
C ILE A 46 -13.80 -20.87 1.98
N PRO A 47 -14.86 -21.70 2.01
CA PRO A 47 -15.71 -21.83 3.19
C PRO A 47 -14.93 -22.29 4.43
N GLU A 48 -14.07 -23.32 4.30
CA GLU A 48 -13.24 -23.82 5.40
C GLU A 48 -12.29 -22.76 5.95
N ILE A 49 -11.68 -21.98 5.08
CA ILE A 49 -10.77 -20.88 5.48
C ILE A 49 -11.53 -19.78 6.20
N LEU A 50 -12.70 -19.40 5.69
CA LEU A 50 -13.57 -18.40 6.33
C LEU A 50 -13.98 -18.85 7.73
N ASP A 51 -14.38 -20.10 7.91
CA ASP A 51 -14.75 -20.63 9.21
C ASP A 51 -13.61 -20.50 10.25
N LYS A 52 -12.37 -20.71 9.82
CA LYS A 52 -11.20 -20.59 10.70
C LYS A 52 -10.82 -19.14 11.00
N VAL A 53 -11.08 -18.21 10.08
CA VAL A 53 -10.63 -16.81 10.18
C VAL A 53 -11.66 -15.94 10.86
N MET A 54 -12.98 -16.19 10.64
CA MET A 54 -14.06 -15.33 11.13
C MET A 54 -14.08 -15.14 12.65
N GLY A 55 -13.62 -16.13 13.42
CA GLY A 55 -13.51 -16.00 14.87
C GLY A 55 -12.48 -14.95 15.34
N ASN A 56 -11.59 -14.51 14.45
CA ASN A 56 -10.52 -13.55 14.76
C ASN A 56 -10.67 -12.21 14.00
N VAL A 57 -11.79 -12.01 13.29
CA VAL A 57 -12.04 -10.81 12.48
C VAL A 57 -13.28 -10.10 13.01
N SER A 58 -13.15 -8.79 13.24
CA SER A 58 -14.29 -7.91 13.52
C SER A 58 -14.67 -7.17 12.25
N THR A 59 -15.91 -7.30 11.82
CA THR A 59 -16.42 -6.69 10.58
C THR A 59 -17.92 -6.44 10.69
N SER A 60 -18.43 -5.48 9.93
CA SER A 60 -19.86 -5.22 9.76
C SER A 60 -20.55 -6.21 8.81
N LEU A 61 -19.77 -6.99 8.03
CA LEU A 61 -20.32 -7.98 7.11
C LEU A 61 -20.66 -9.27 7.83
N THR A 62 -21.78 -9.89 7.44
CA THR A 62 -22.14 -11.22 7.88
C THR A 62 -21.25 -12.28 7.20
N LYS A 63 -21.17 -13.45 7.80
CA LYS A 63 -20.44 -14.59 7.22
C LYS A 63 -20.92 -14.95 5.81
N ASN A 64 -22.24 -14.88 5.56
CA ASN A 64 -22.81 -15.19 4.25
C ASN A 64 -22.40 -14.17 3.19
N GLU A 65 -22.41 -12.87 3.52
CA GLU A 65 -21.94 -11.81 2.63
C GLU A 65 -20.45 -11.97 2.29
N ILE A 66 -19.63 -12.31 3.28
CA ILE A 66 -18.20 -12.55 3.05
C ILE A 66 -17.99 -13.79 2.18
N LEU A 67 -18.77 -14.85 2.39
CA LEU A 67 -18.72 -16.05 1.56
C LEU A 67 -19.10 -15.76 0.12
N GLU A 68 -20.18 -15.00 -0.11
CA GLU A 68 -20.62 -14.58 -1.42
C GLU A 68 -19.55 -13.75 -2.12
N LEU A 69 -19.00 -12.73 -1.45
CA LEU A 69 -17.88 -11.94 -1.95
C LEU A 69 -16.65 -12.81 -2.27
N GLY A 70 -16.32 -13.76 -1.40
CA GLY A 70 -15.21 -14.68 -1.58
C GLY A 70 -15.39 -15.61 -2.79
N MET A 71 -16.59 -16.05 -3.06
CA MET A 71 -16.92 -16.86 -4.24
C MET A 71 -16.82 -16.04 -5.52
N HIS A 72 -17.24 -14.76 -5.51
CA HIS A 72 -17.06 -13.84 -6.63
C HIS A 72 -15.60 -13.41 -6.81
N ALA A 73 -14.81 -13.35 -5.76
CA ALA A 73 -13.41 -12.92 -5.81
C ALA A 73 -12.53 -13.78 -6.74
N VAL A 74 -12.93 -15.03 -7.03
CA VAL A 74 -12.19 -15.89 -7.98
C VAL A 74 -12.22 -15.34 -9.41
N THR A 75 -13.23 -14.53 -9.74
CA THR A 75 -13.35 -13.89 -11.06
C THR A 75 -12.58 -12.58 -11.17
N TYR A 76 -12.19 -11.98 -10.05
CA TYR A 76 -11.45 -10.71 -10.05
C TYR A 76 -9.99 -10.92 -10.45
N THR A 77 -9.45 -9.97 -11.20
CA THR A 77 -8.03 -9.94 -11.53
C THR A 77 -7.34 -8.95 -10.59
N MET A 78 -6.26 -9.39 -9.95
CA MET A 78 -5.41 -8.47 -9.20
C MET A 78 -4.65 -7.59 -10.20
N GLY A 79 -4.87 -6.30 -10.11
CA GLY A 79 -4.12 -5.29 -10.85
C GLY A 79 -2.75 -5.04 -10.22
N THR A 80 -2.01 -4.10 -10.80
CA THR A 80 -0.76 -3.61 -10.23
C THR A 80 -1.05 -2.91 -8.90
N SER A 81 -0.21 -3.17 -7.91
CA SER A 81 -0.35 -2.54 -6.59
C SER A 81 0.74 -1.51 -6.37
N TYR A 82 0.35 -0.36 -5.87
CA TYR A 82 1.26 0.73 -5.53
C TYR A 82 1.22 1.02 -4.03
N ALA A 83 2.20 1.72 -3.52
CA ALA A 83 2.17 2.25 -2.16
C ALA A 83 1.75 3.73 -2.21
N TYR A 84 1.10 4.21 -1.15
CA TYR A 84 0.75 5.62 -1.00
C TYR A 84 1.46 6.16 0.27
N PRO A 85 2.00 7.38 0.22
CA PRO A 85 2.05 8.35 -0.87
C PRO A 85 2.86 7.84 -2.07
N PHE A 86 2.48 8.23 -3.30
CA PHE A 86 3.20 7.83 -4.52
C PHE A 86 4.57 8.47 -4.60
N GLN A 87 4.64 9.77 -4.33
CA GLN A 87 5.90 10.50 -4.20
C GLN A 87 6.09 10.96 -2.76
N LEU A 88 7.21 10.59 -2.19
CA LEU A 88 7.51 10.84 -0.80
C LEU A 88 9.01 11.02 -0.54
N CYS A 89 9.32 11.63 0.59
CA CYS A 89 10.65 11.56 1.19
C CYS A 89 10.57 11.16 2.65
N TYR A 90 11.69 10.77 3.23
CA TYR A 90 11.83 10.55 4.67
C TYR A 90 12.38 11.82 5.30
N GLY A 91 11.69 12.28 6.35
CA GLY A 91 11.96 13.57 6.94
C GLY A 91 13.05 13.57 7.99
N GLU A 92 14.32 13.44 7.60
CA GLU A 92 15.43 13.58 8.54
C GLU A 92 15.42 14.94 9.25
N ASN A 93 15.05 16.02 8.54
CA ASN A 93 14.96 17.36 9.12
C ASN A 93 13.74 17.56 10.02
N VAL A 94 12.69 16.76 9.87
CA VAL A 94 11.45 16.82 10.68
C VAL A 94 11.57 15.92 11.90
N VAL A 95 12.36 14.84 11.84
CA VAL A 95 12.67 13.94 12.96
C VAL A 95 13.15 14.71 14.18
N ASN A 96 14.01 15.70 14.00
CA ASN A 96 14.51 16.51 15.10
C ASN A 96 13.43 17.30 15.86
N ALA A 97 12.29 17.56 15.22
CA ALA A 97 11.19 18.31 15.84
C ALA A 97 10.19 17.41 16.60
N ILE A 98 10.03 16.15 16.18
CA ILE A 98 9.06 15.21 16.77
C ILE A 98 9.69 13.92 17.31
N GLY A 99 10.99 13.70 17.08
CA GLY A 99 11.73 12.52 17.57
C GLY A 99 11.41 11.20 16.87
N GLU A 100 10.65 11.22 15.80
CA GLU A 100 10.22 10.01 15.06
C GLU A 100 10.45 10.17 13.57
N ASP A 101 10.72 9.06 12.89
CA ASP A 101 10.78 9.00 11.43
C ASP A 101 9.40 9.26 10.84
N VAL A 102 9.31 10.19 9.90
CA VAL A 102 8.07 10.54 9.23
C VAL A 102 8.18 10.36 7.72
N VAL A 103 7.07 9.97 7.11
CA VAL A 103 6.91 9.91 5.66
C VAL A 103 6.21 11.20 5.23
N ILE A 104 6.87 11.96 4.37
CA ILE A 104 6.39 13.25 3.88
C ILE A 104 5.91 13.09 2.43
N PRO A 105 4.61 13.30 2.13
CA PRO A 105 4.13 13.31 0.76
C PRO A 105 4.68 14.55 0.01
N VAL A 106 5.14 14.36 -1.22
CA VAL A 106 5.73 15.44 -2.03
C VAL A 106 4.95 15.61 -3.34
N THR A 107 3.97 16.52 -3.40
CA THR A 107 3.28 17.17 -2.29
C THR A 107 2.04 16.38 -1.88
N LEU A 108 1.32 16.76 -0.80
CA LEU A 108 0.05 16.10 -0.47
C LEU A 108 -0.95 16.28 -1.61
N GLU A 109 -1.07 17.48 -2.16
CA GLU A 109 -1.99 17.79 -3.25
C GLU A 109 -1.68 16.95 -4.49
N PHE A 110 -0.42 16.88 -4.92
CA PHE A 110 0.01 16.04 -6.02
C PHE A 110 -0.37 14.58 -5.79
N ASN A 111 -0.04 14.02 -4.64
CA ASN A 111 -0.33 12.63 -4.32
C ASN A 111 -1.83 12.33 -4.30
N VAL A 112 -2.67 13.25 -3.85
CA VAL A 112 -4.12 13.10 -3.86
C VAL A 112 -4.68 13.14 -5.28
N ARG A 113 -4.19 14.02 -6.16
CA ARG A 113 -4.57 14.05 -7.59
C ARG A 113 -4.22 12.73 -8.29
N GLU A 114 -2.99 12.27 -8.11
CA GLU A 114 -2.52 10.99 -8.67
C GLU A 114 -3.34 9.78 -8.15
N LEU A 115 -3.72 9.80 -6.87
CA LEU A 115 -4.57 8.75 -6.28
C LEU A 115 -5.95 8.72 -6.95
N HIS A 116 -6.55 9.89 -7.17
CA HIS A 116 -7.84 9.99 -7.83
C HIS A 116 -7.77 9.53 -9.28
N GLU A 117 -6.76 9.94 -10.04
CA GLU A 117 -6.57 9.47 -11.42
C GLU A 117 -6.35 7.95 -11.46
N TYR A 118 -5.60 7.40 -10.51
CA TYR A 118 -5.37 5.95 -10.43
C TYR A 118 -6.65 5.16 -10.11
N LEU A 119 -7.48 5.65 -9.19
CA LEU A 119 -8.71 4.96 -8.77
C LEU A 119 -9.87 5.18 -9.74
N TYR A 120 -9.93 6.33 -10.39
CA TYR A 120 -11.03 6.77 -11.24
C TYR A 120 -10.50 7.41 -12.52
N PRO A 121 -9.80 6.64 -13.38
CA PRO A 121 -9.13 7.18 -14.55
C PRO A 121 -10.12 7.92 -15.48
N GLY A 122 -9.72 9.12 -15.88
CA GLY A 122 -10.50 9.99 -16.76
C GLY A 122 -11.62 10.76 -16.06
N LEU A 123 -11.77 10.67 -14.74
CA LEU A 123 -12.64 11.56 -13.97
C LEU A 123 -11.85 12.76 -13.48
N SER A 124 -12.30 13.96 -13.86
CA SER A 124 -11.71 15.20 -13.34
C SER A 124 -11.87 15.28 -11.81
N TYR A 125 -10.79 15.56 -11.14
CA TYR A 125 -10.76 15.77 -9.70
C TYR A 125 -10.02 17.06 -9.35
N GLU A 126 -10.65 17.86 -8.50
CA GLU A 126 -10.02 19.04 -7.91
C GLU A 126 -9.91 18.86 -6.40
N PRO A 127 -8.70 18.99 -5.82
CA PRO A 127 -8.52 18.94 -4.38
C PRO A 127 -9.37 19.95 -3.64
N SER A 128 -9.87 19.56 -2.49
CA SER A 128 -10.59 20.50 -1.62
C SER A 128 -9.64 21.55 -1.05
N ALA A 129 -10.17 22.71 -0.64
CA ALA A 129 -9.40 23.76 0.02
C ALA A 129 -8.60 23.24 1.23
N ALA A 130 -9.16 22.27 1.97
CA ALA A 130 -8.46 21.65 3.09
C ALA A 130 -7.22 20.84 2.64
N VAL A 131 -7.30 20.12 1.53
CA VAL A 131 -6.14 19.36 0.97
C VAL A 131 -5.04 20.34 0.56
N THR A 132 -5.38 21.43 -0.14
CA THR A 132 -4.40 22.45 -0.54
C THR A 132 -3.78 23.12 0.68
N GLU A 133 -4.57 23.52 1.68
CA GLU A 133 -4.08 24.13 2.92
C GLU A 133 -3.09 23.22 3.66
N TYR A 134 -3.42 21.93 3.81
CA TYR A 134 -2.52 20.95 4.44
C TYR A 134 -1.29 20.68 3.59
N SER A 135 -1.41 20.65 2.26
CA SER A 135 -0.28 20.50 1.35
C SER A 135 0.73 21.64 1.53
N ASP A 136 0.25 22.88 1.53
CA ASP A 136 1.07 24.07 1.75
C ASP A 136 1.72 24.07 3.14
N TYR A 137 0.96 23.65 4.17
CA TYR A 137 1.50 23.54 5.52
C TYR A 137 2.66 22.54 5.59
N ILE A 138 2.47 21.35 5.01
CA ILE A 138 3.50 20.30 4.99
C ILE A 138 4.72 20.79 4.22
N ALA A 139 4.55 21.37 3.02
CA ALA A 139 5.64 21.88 2.21
C ALA A 139 6.47 22.94 2.98
N ARG A 140 5.81 23.92 3.60
CA ARG A 140 6.51 24.95 4.41
C ARG A 140 7.25 24.39 5.61
N LYS A 141 6.72 23.31 6.23
CA LYS A 141 7.35 22.72 7.43
C LYS A 141 8.50 21.78 7.10
N SER A 142 8.42 21.08 5.99
CA SER A 142 9.40 20.07 5.57
C SER A 142 10.47 20.63 4.64
N GLY A 143 10.16 21.71 3.89
CA GLY A 143 11.00 22.21 2.80
C GLY A 143 10.88 21.40 1.50
N TYR A 144 9.93 20.44 1.43
CA TYR A 144 9.66 19.64 0.23
C TYR A 144 8.40 20.14 -0.45
N ASP A 145 8.55 20.82 -1.56
CA ASP A 145 7.50 21.46 -2.36
C ASP A 145 7.35 20.82 -3.75
N GLU A 146 6.62 21.47 -4.64
CA GLU A 146 6.34 20.99 -5.98
C GLU A 146 7.60 20.82 -6.85
N ASP A 147 8.64 21.62 -6.63
CA ASP A 147 9.89 21.53 -7.38
C ASP A 147 10.61 20.21 -7.14
N MET A 148 10.28 19.52 -6.05
CA MET A 148 10.85 18.23 -5.71
C MET A 148 10.10 17.02 -6.32
N ILE A 149 8.95 17.25 -6.96
CA ILE A 149 8.20 16.20 -7.65
C ILE A 149 9.07 15.57 -8.76
N GLY A 150 9.16 14.24 -8.78
CA GLY A 150 10.02 13.50 -9.71
C GLY A 150 11.46 13.30 -9.24
N TYR A 151 11.92 14.03 -8.23
CA TYR A 151 13.28 13.88 -7.65
C TYR A 151 13.30 13.09 -6.35
N VAL A 152 12.14 12.77 -5.82
CA VAL A 152 11.96 12.01 -4.57
C VAL A 152 11.58 10.57 -4.85
N LEU A 153 11.50 9.74 -3.80
CA LEU A 153 11.12 8.34 -3.93
C LEU A 153 9.72 8.22 -4.55
N ASN A 154 9.62 7.54 -5.69
CA ASN A 154 8.36 7.24 -6.36
C ASN A 154 7.95 5.78 -6.10
N GLN A 155 6.72 5.57 -5.60
CA GLN A 155 6.12 4.26 -5.33
C GLN A 155 4.78 4.07 -6.07
N GLY A 156 4.40 5.05 -6.88
CA GLY A 156 3.14 5.12 -7.61
C GLY A 156 3.22 4.66 -9.07
N PRO A 157 2.20 4.98 -9.86
CA PRO A 157 2.20 4.76 -11.30
C PRO A 157 3.43 5.38 -11.97
N GLY A 158 4.09 4.60 -12.82
CA GLY A 158 5.33 5.04 -13.47
C GLY A 158 6.62 4.82 -12.66
N ALA A 159 6.53 4.33 -11.42
CA ALA A 159 7.71 3.85 -10.71
C ALA A 159 8.29 2.61 -11.39
N GLU A 160 9.59 2.57 -11.59
CA GLU A 160 10.24 1.35 -12.06
C GLU A 160 10.07 0.25 -11.00
N ALA A 161 9.45 -0.86 -11.39
CA ALA A 161 9.13 -1.96 -10.49
C ALA A 161 10.37 -2.59 -9.83
N ASP A 162 11.55 -2.35 -10.38
CA ASP A 162 12.82 -2.99 -9.99
C ASP A 162 13.57 -2.25 -8.87
N SER A 163 13.27 -0.98 -8.60
CA SER A 163 14.01 -0.23 -7.56
C SER A 163 13.72 -0.67 -6.13
N VAL A 164 12.59 -1.36 -5.92
CA VAL A 164 12.16 -1.84 -4.59
C VAL A 164 12.60 -3.29 -4.33
N ILE A 165 12.95 -4.03 -5.37
CA ILE A 165 13.31 -5.46 -5.30
C ILE A 165 14.82 -5.69 -5.46
N ALA A 166 15.55 -4.75 -6.05
CA ALA A 166 16.99 -4.81 -6.28
C ALA A 166 17.77 -4.32 -5.06
N GLY A 167 17.73 -5.07 -4.00
CA GLY A 167 18.51 -4.87 -2.79
C GLY A 167 18.66 -6.19 -2.07
N ASP A 168 19.42 -7.10 -2.67
CA ASP A 168 20.03 -8.24 -1.98
C ASP A 168 21.32 -7.81 -1.28
#